data_c1410b513d29bfa5f3f23785258cd21c
#
_entry.id   c1410b513d29bfa5f3f23785258cd21c
#
_cell.length_a   1.000
_cell.length_b   1.000
_cell.length_c   1.000
_cell.angle_alpha   90.00
_cell.angle_beta   90.00
_cell.angle_gamma   90.00
#
_symmetry.space_group_name_H-M   'P 1'
#
loop_
_entity.id
_entity.type
_entity.pdbx_description
1 polymer ?
#
loop_
_entity_poly.entity_id
_entity_poly.type
_entity_poly.pdbx_seq_one_letter_code
_entity_poly.pdbx_strand_id
1 'polypeptide(L)'
;MIIKKNFFKLFFFLYFSTLSAQEVVIINSTTKEEIPYVAIQYTKNIGIYTNDRGRFHLLKNKSEHIKIHHIGYNDTIIKSSLIKDTIFLKKKFEMLDEIKIFSGKSKKKIIGYNKKRVSLFWSLKEKTELATLIKYKKNYKRIIIKKIFIPIDKMHLRSKKGKVIESYPNFSSIFRFHIYSNVDGKPNSRLLEKPILIRCNQDTPNIIEIDVSKDVINLPKEGVFVAIEMIGMLDVKGKMFLSEKNEMILPTFKFTDKKKSNISSTTYIKTVFNGNKWKNTKEYNGKVKHLSSYNMAVSLLIKVYKSKVR
;
A
#
# COMPACT_ATOMS: atom_id res chain seq x y z
N MET A 1 37.54 48.21 22.05
CA MET A 1 37.84 46.78 21.68
C MET A 1 36.65 45.86 21.82
N ILE A 2 35.57 46.22 22.46
CA ILE A 2 34.36 45.40 22.71
C ILE A 2 33.43 45.27 21.47
N ILE A 3 33.31 46.31 20.66
CA ILE A 3 32.41 46.38 19.50
C ILE A 3 32.79 45.37 18.38
N LYS A 4 34.10 45.18 18.15
CA LYS A 4 34.56 44.20 17.13
C LYS A 4 34.26 42.73 17.47
N LYS A 5 34.19 42.37 18.76
CA LYS A 5 33.95 41.03 19.23
C LYS A 5 32.47 40.60 19.06
N ASN A 6 31.55 41.54 19.17
CA ASN A 6 30.11 41.30 18.99
C ASN A 6 29.70 41.24 17.52
N PHE A 7 30.38 41.99 16.65
CA PHE A 7 30.15 41.97 15.21
C PHE A 7 30.52 40.60 14.60
N PHE A 8 31.60 39.97 15.11
CA PHE A 8 32.03 38.64 14.65
C PHE A 8 31.07 37.55 15.11
N LYS A 9 30.48 37.66 16.30
CA LYS A 9 29.44 36.73 16.79
C LYS A 9 28.14 36.88 16.00
N LEU A 10 27.72 38.05 15.62
CA LEU A 10 26.55 38.31 14.81
C LEU A 10 26.73 37.76 13.39
N PHE A 11 27.92 37.93 12.81
CA PHE A 11 28.24 37.40 11.47
C PHE A 11 28.30 35.85 11.46
N PHE A 12 28.77 35.24 12.54
CA PHE A 12 28.78 33.76 12.69
C PHE A 12 27.37 33.18 12.85
N PHE A 13 26.45 33.93 13.47
CA PHE A 13 25.05 33.51 13.63
C PHE A 13 24.24 33.59 12.31
N LEU A 14 24.56 34.54 11.47
CA LEU A 14 23.96 34.69 10.12
C LEU A 14 24.41 33.61 9.12
N TYR A 15 25.58 33.00 9.34
CA TYR A 15 26.11 31.95 8.46
C TYR A 15 25.46 30.56 8.72
N PHE A 16 24.85 30.36 9.91
CA PHE A 16 24.19 29.09 10.27
C PHE A 16 22.76 28.95 9.74
N SER A 17 22.18 29.97 9.16
CA SER A 17 20.76 29.98 8.76
C SER A 17 20.46 29.43 7.37
N THR A 18 21.42 28.85 6.63
CA THR A 18 21.22 28.41 5.23
C THR A 18 21.29 26.92 4.98
N LEU A 19 21.16 26.07 6.00
CA LEU A 19 20.96 24.64 5.82
C LEU A 19 19.47 24.34 5.58
N SER A 20 18.87 25.02 4.60
CA SER A 20 17.52 24.68 4.15
C SER A 20 17.62 23.42 3.28
N ALA A 21 17.06 22.32 3.75
CA ALA A 21 16.86 21.15 2.90
C ALA A 21 15.92 21.57 1.76
N GLN A 22 16.33 21.34 0.52
CA GLN A 22 15.54 21.71 -0.66
C GLN A 22 14.23 20.92 -0.65
N GLU A 23 13.11 21.65 -0.54
CA GLU A 23 11.79 21.05 -0.73
C GLU A 23 11.50 20.90 -2.23
N VAL A 24 11.01 19.73 -2.61
CA VAL A 24 10.67 19.39 -4.00
C VAL A 24 9.24 18.94 -4.06
N VAL A 25 8.48 19.38 -5.06
CA VAL A 25 7.11 18.94 -5.32
C VAL A 25 7.06 18.05 -6.57
N ILE A 26 6.21 17.02 -6.54
CA ILE A 26 5.94 16.16 -7.69
C ILE A 26 4.56 16.44 -8.22
N ILE A 27 4.48 16.76 -9.51
CA ILE A 27 3.23 17.11 -10.18
C ILE A 27 3.00 16.30 -11.45
N ASN A 28 1.74 16.17 -11.84
CA ASN A 28 1.34 15.61 -13.12
C ASN A 28 1.77 16.55 -14.26
N SER A 29 2.49 16.04 -15.24
CA SER A 29 3.00 16.84 -16.36
C SER A 29 1.90 17.48 -17.21
N THR A 30 0.71 16.87 -17.27
CA THR A 30 -0.44 17.33 -18.08
C THR A 30 -1.39 18.22 -17.29
N THR A 31 -1.91 17.71 -16.13
CA THR A 31 -2.93 18.43 -15.36
C THR A 31 -2.34 19.47 -14.41
N LYS A 32 -1.02 19.45 -14.16
CA LYS A 32 -0.30 20.29 -13.20
C LYS A 32 -0.73 20.09 -11.73
N GLU A 33 -1.49 19.06 -11.44
CA GLU A 33 -1.90 18.72 -10.08
C GLU A 33 -0.77 18.05 -9.31
N GLU A 34 -0.68 18.33 -8.02
CA GLU A 34 0.26 17.68 -7.09
C GLU A 34 -0.08 16.18 -6.97
N ILE A 35 0.94 15.32 -6.92
CA ILE A 35 0.77 13.86 -6.83
C ILE A 35 1.16 13.42 -5.41
N PRO A 36 0.21 13.04 -4.56
CA PRO A 36 0.47 12.66 -3.17
C PRO A 36 1.13 11.28 -3.07
N TYR A 37 1.92 11.08 -2.03
CA TYR A 37 2.50 9.80 -1.62
C TYR A 37 3.29 9.08 -2.71
N VAL A 38 4.06 9.82 -3.50
CA VAL A 38 4.97 9.27 -4.51
C VAL A 38 6.16 8.61 -3.80
N ALA A 39 6.54 7.42 -4.23
CA ALA A 39 7.70 6.72 -3.70
C ALA A 39 8.99 7.25 -4.34
N ILE A 40 9.90 7.75 -3.52
CA ILE A 40 11.22 8.26 -3.89
C ILE A 40 12.27 7.28 -3.37
N GLN A 41 12.94 6.57 -4.25
CA GLN A 41 14.00 5.63 -3.89
C GLN A 41 15.37 6.23 -4.18
N TYR A 42 16.20 6.31 -3.17
CA TYR A 42 17.59 6.74 -3.28
C TYR A 42 18.54 5.58 -3.57
N THR A 43 18.45 4.53 -2.77
CA THR A 43 19.22 3.29 -2.95
C THR A 43 18.36 2.08 -2.64
N LYS A 44 18.91 0.88 -2.77
CA LYS A 44 18.24 -0.34 -2.32
C LYS A 44 17.91 -0.21 -0.81
N ASN A 45 16.64 -0.41 -0.46
CA ASN A 45 16.07 -0.28 0.90
C ASN A 45 15.98 1.14 1.47
N ILE A 46 16.51 2.17 0.81
CA ILE A 46 16.43 3.55 1.27
C ILE A 46 15.50 4.34 0.34
N GLY A 47 14.42 4.81 0.91
CA GLY A 47 13.43 5.63 0.19
C GLY A 47 12.45 6.27 1.15
N ILE A 48 11.70 7.22 0.64
CA ILE A 48 10.65 7.97 1.35
C ILE A 48 9.42 8.06 0.47
N TYR A 49 8.29 8.44 1.07
CA TYR A 49 7.13 8.91 0.32
C TYR A 49 7.04 10.43 0.39
N THR A 50 6.51 11.07 -0.65
CA THR A 50 6.06 12.45 -0.55
C THR A 50 4.88 12.55 0.41
N ASN A 51 4.60 13.75 0.93
CA ASN A 51 3.42 14.01 1.74
C ASN A 51 2.13 14.02 0.88
N ASP A 52 1.02 14.41 1.49
CA ASP A 52 -0.30 14.53 0.86
C ASP A 52 -0.40 15.64 -0.20
N ARG A 53 0.60 16.53 -0.25
CA ARG A 53 0.78 17.58 -1.28
C ARG A 53 1.89 17.26 -2.27
N GLY A 54 2.31 16.00 -2.39
CA GLY A 54 3.37 15.61 -3.31
C GLY A 54 4.77 16.15 -2.97
N ARG A 55 5.01 16.65 -1.76
CA ARG A 55 6.25 17.33 -1.37
C ARG A 55 7.17 16.44 -0.56
N PHE A 56 8.48 16.62 -0.73
CA PHE A 56 9.50 15.94 0.05
C PHE A 56 10.78 16.77 0.15
N HIS A 57 11.59 16.51 1.16
CA HIS A 57 12.92 17.11 1.29
C HIS A 57 13.96 16.25 0.61
N LEU A 58 14.69 16.84 -0.36
CA LEU A 58 15.70 16.12 -1.12
C LEU A 58 16.94 15.84 -0.27
N LEU A 59 17.29 14.55 -0.16
CA LEU A 59 18.50 14.09 0.51
C LEU A 59 19.68 14.08 -0.49
N LYS A 60 20.27 15.26 -0.76
CA LYS A 60 21.27 15.46 -1.83
C LYS A 60 22.44 14.47 -1.83
N ASN A 61 22.94 14.06 -0.68
CA ASN A 61 24.14 13.24 -0.55
C ASN A 61 23.87 11.73 -0.40
N LYS A 62 22.62 11.27 -0.63
CA LYS A 62 22.26 9.86 -0.45
C LYS A 62 22.41 9.02 -1.71
N SER A 63 22.30 9.61 -2.91
CA SER A 63 22.45 8.90 -4.18
C SER A 63 22.70 9.87 -5.32
N GLU A 64 23.47 9.46 -6.32
CA GLU A 64 23.66 10.22 -7.55
C GLU A 64 22.36 10.29 -8.37
N HIS A 65 21.56 9.21 -8.36
CA HIS A 65 20.27 9.13 -9.06
C HIS A 65 19.18 8.72 -8.08
N ILE A 66 18.00 9.32 -8.21
CA ILE A 66 16.80 8.87 -7.52
C ILE A 66 15.85 8.21 -8.51
N LYS A 67 15.22 7.12 -8.06
CA LYS A 67 14.13 6.49 -8.79
C LYS A 67 12.80 6.91 -8.17
N ILE A 68 11.92 7.42 -9.02
CA ILE A 68 10.59 7.88 -8.63
C ILE A 68 9.57 6.91 -9.18
N HIS A 69 8.73 6.42 -8.32
CA HIS A 69 7.68 5.47 -8.65
C HIS A 69 6.33 5.89 -8.07
N HIS A 70 5.32 5.95 -8.91
CA HIS A 70 3.94 6.15 -8.48
C HIS A 70 3.00 5.39 -9.41
N ILE A 71 1.88 4.95 -8.83
CA ILE A 71 0.82 4.26 -9.57
C ILE A 71 0.19 5.18 -10.60
N GLY A 72 0.01 4.67 -11.81
CA GLY A 72 -0.57 5.43 -12.93
C GLY A 72 0.40 6.39 -13.60
N TYR A 73 1.68 6.38 -13.22
CA TYR A 73 2.73 7.19 -13.84
C TYR A 73 3.90 6.31 -14.29
N ASN A 74 4.64 6.79 -15.27
CA ASN A 74 5.87 6.13 -15.73
C ASN A 74 6.95 6.24 -14.65
N ASP A 75 7.64 5.14 -14.39
CA ASP A 75 8.84 5.16 -13.53
C ASP A 75 9.86 6.14 -14.13
N THR A 76 10.42 6.99 -13.27
CA THR A 76 11.32 8.06 -13.68
C THR A 76 12.60 7.97 -12.87
N ILE A 77 13.76 8.04 -13.55
CA ILE A 77 15.08 8.11 -12.91
C ILE A 77 15.68 9.47 -13.23
N ILE A 78 16.09 10.21 -12.19
CA ILE A 78 16.63 11.55 -12.33
C ILE A 78 17.96 11.64 -11.57
N LYS A 79 18.94 12.31 -12.16
CA LYS A 79 20.19 12.65 -11.47
C LYS A 79 19.91 13.69 -10.37
N SER A 80 20.31 13.41 -9.14
CA SER A 80 19.97 14.23 -7.98
C SER A 80 20.42 15.70 -8.12
N SER A 81 21.54 15.93 -8.80
CA SER A 81 22.06 17.28 -9.07
C SER A 81 21.21 18.12 -10.06
N LEU A 82 20.37 17.46 -10.87
CA LEU A 82 19.49 18.12 -11.84
C LEU A 82 18.10 18.44 -11.27
N ILE A 83 17.81 18.03 -10.04
CA ILE A 83 16.52 18.24 -9.41
C ILE A 83 16.41 19.71 -8.96
N LYS A 84 15.41 20.38 -9.52
CA LYS A 84 14.93 21.70 -9.11
C LYS A 84 13.77 21.53 -8.12
N ASP A 85 12.97 22.57 -7.95
CA ASP A 85 11.85 22.61 -7.01
C ASP A 85 10.67 21.71 -7.42
N THR A 86 10.62 21.32 -8.69
CA THR A 86 9.48 20.60 -9.26
C THR A 86 9.94 19.43 -10.14
N ILE A 87 9.28 18.28 -9.97
CA ILE A 87 9.45 17.09 -10.80
C ILE A 87 8.13 16.79 -11.50
N PHE A 88 8.17 16.61 -12.81
CA PHE A 88 7.01 16.31 -13.64
C PHE A 88 6.94 14.80 -13.92
N LEU A 89 5.84 14.16 -13.56
CA LEU A 89 5.58 12.76 -13.94
C LEU A 89 4.57 12.69 -15.09
N LYS A 90 4.88 11.84 -16.08
CA LYS A 90 3.98 11.52 -17.19
C LYS A 90 3.05 10.39 -16.78
N LYS A 91 1.73 10.58 -16.97
CA LYS A 91 0.74 9.52 -16.76
C LYS A 91 1.08 8.32 -17.65
N LYS A 92 1.04 7.13 -17.07
CA LYS A 92 1.16 5.89 -17.81
C LYS A 92 -0.19 5.58 -18.44
N PHE A 93 -0.22 5.51 -19.77
CA PHE A 93 -1.41 5.06 -20.48
C PHE A 93 -1.40 3.52 -20.48
N GLU A 94 -2.33 2.92 -19.75
CA GLU A 94 -2.66 1.50 -19.91
C GLU A 94 -3.92 1.43 -20.76
N MET A 95 -3.89 0.70 -21.88
CA MET A 95 -5.10 0.40 -22.63
C MET A 95 -5.98 -0.48 -21.75
N LEU A 96 -7.11 0.06 -21.32
CA LEU A 96 -8.13 -0.71 -20.65
C LEU A 96 -8.83 -1.59 -21.69
N ASP A 97 -9.00 -2.86 -21.36
CA ASP A 97 -9.81 -3.76 -22.19
C ASP A 97 -11.22 -3.18 -22.35
N GLU A 98 -11.77 -3.33 -23.56
CA GLU A 98 -13.12 -2.87 -23.90
C GLU A 98 -14.15 -3.33 -22.86
N ILE A 99 -14.88 -2.40 -22.26
CA ILE A 99 -15.94 -2.70 -21.31
C ILE A 99 -17.14 -3.26 -22.07
N LYS A 100 -17.20 -4.57 -22.25
CA LYS A 100 -18.40 -5.23 -22.80
C LYS A 100 -19.53 -5.16 -21.78
N ILE A 101 -20.58 -4.39 -22.10
CA ILE A 101 -21.81 -4.33 -21.31
C ILE A 101 -22.56 -5.65 -21.48
N PHE A 102 -22.71 -6.39 -20.40
CA PHE A 102 -23.47 -7.64 -20.40
C PHE A 102 -24.87 -7.42 -19.82
N SER A 103 -25.89 -7.57 -20.64
CA SER A 103 -27.27 -7.76 -20.19
C SER A 103 -27.48 -9.24 -19.85
N GLY A 104 -28.01 -9.55 -18.66
CA GLY A 104 -28.33 -10.93 -18.27
C GLY A 104 -28.64 -11.07 -16.77
N LYS A 105 -29.37 -12.16 -16.45
CA LYS A 105 -29.69 -12.49 -15.05
C LYS A 105 -28.38 -12.70 -14.27
N SER A 106 -28.20 -11.97 -13.18
CA SER A 106 -27.03 -12.03 -12.34
C SER A 106 -27.39 -12.26 -10.88
N LYS A 107 -26.46 -12.82 -10.11
CA LYS A 107 -26.60 -13.00 -8.66
C LYS A 107 -25.41 -12.38 -7.93
N LYS A 108 -25.66 -11.73 -6.79
CA LYS A 108 -24.60 -11.27 -5.87
C LYS A 108 -24.20 -12.42 -4.95
N LYS A 109 -22.90 -12.55 -4.65
CA LYS A 109 -22.35 -13.54 -3.73
C LYS A 109 -21.17 -12.94 -2.98
N ILE A 110 -21.02 -13.34 -1.71
CA ILE A 110 -19.79 -13.08 -0.96
C ILE A 110 -18.93 -14.34 -1.04
N ILE A 111 -17.68 -14.17 -1.47
CA ILE A 111 -16.66 -15.21 -1.48
C ILE A 111 -15.49 -14.77 -0.62
N GLY A 112 -14.66 -15.70 -0.15
CA GLY A 112 -13.53 -15.38 0.71
C GLY A 112 -13.77 -15.74 2.16
N TYR A 113 -12.99 -15.16 3.04
CA TYR A 113 -12.97 -15.53 4.44
C TYR A 113 -13.96 -14.72 5.25
N ASN A 114 -14.97 -15.39 5.80
CA ASN A 114 -15.98 -14.78 6.65
C ASN A 114 -15.51 -14.66 8.11
N LYS A 115 -16.06 -13.67 8.79
CA LYS A 115 -15.83 -13.09 10.12
C LYS A 115 -15.40 -13.99 11.29
N LYS A 116 -15.63 -15.30 11.29
CA LYS A 116 -15.70 -16.06 12.55
C LYS A 116 -14.43 -16.80 13.02
N ARG A 117 -13.36 -16.90 12.24
CA ARG A 117 -12.16 -17.64 12.68
C ARG A 117 -10.89 -17.06 12.06
N VAL A 118 -10.42 -16.03 12.65
CA VAL A 118 -9.11 -15.44 12.45
C VAL A 118 -8.19 -15.94 13.54
N SER A 119 -7.02 -16.39 13.17
CA SER A 119 -6.11 -17.02 14.10
C SER A 119 -4.75 -16.32 14.24
N LEU A 120 -4.48 -15.33 13.40
CA LEU A 120 -3.23 -14.57 13.43
C LEU A 120 -3.45 -13.11 13.04
N PHE A 121 -2.70 -12.23 13.69
CA PHE A 121 -2.64 -10.81 13.40
C PHE A 121 -1.28 -10.46 12.81
N TRP A 122 -1.25 -9.70 11.74
CA TRP A 122 -0.02 -9.27 11.08
C TRP A 122 0.06 -7.76 11.00
N SER A 123 1.05 -7.18 11.69
CA SER A 123 1.39 -5.77 11.54
C SER A 123 2.21 -5.57 10.26
N LEU A 124 1.76 -4.67 9.39
CA LEU A 124 2.53 -4.25 8.23
C LEU A 124 3.57 -3.22 8.65
N LYS A 125 4.81 -3.46 8.28
CA LYS A 125 5.86 -2.44 8.42
C LYS A 125 5.71 -1.40 7.33
N GLU A 126 6.16 -0.19 7.59
CA GLU A 126 6.22 0.85 6.57
C GLU A 126 6.99 0.39 5.33
N LYS A 127 6.60 0.91 4.20
CA LYS A 127 7.24 0.59 2.90
C LYS A 127 7.10 -0.89 2.52
N THR A 128 6.12 -1.59 3.12
CA THR A 128 5.79 -2.97 2.74
C THR A 128 4.38 -3.05 2.18
N GLU A 129 4.19 -3.99 1.28
CA GLU A 129 2.91 -4.27 0.66
C GLU A 129 2.61 -5.77 0.77
N LEU A 130 1.39 -6.09 1.20
CA LEU A 130 0.80 -7.44 1.15
C LEU A 130 -0.10 -7.54 -0.07
N ALA A 131 -0.04 -8.67 -0.78
CA ALA A 131 -0.95 -8.98 -1.87
C ALA A 131 -1.47 -10.41 -1.71
N THR A 132 -2.79 -10.57 -1.65
CA THR A 132 -3.43 -11.88 -1.51
C THR A 132 -4.15 -12.26 -2.79
N LEU A 133 -3.70 -13.36 -3.40
CA LEU A 133 -4.37 -13.97 -4.54
C LEU A 133 -5.70 -14.56 -4.10
N ILE A 134 -6.76 -14.23 -4.82
CA ILE A 134 -8.09 -14.80 -4.67
C ILE A 134 -8.49 -15.44 -6.00
N LYS A 135 -8.56 -16.80 -6.00
CA LYS A 135 -9.08 -17.59 -7.12
C LYS A 135 -10.43 -18.16 -6.73
N TYR A 136 -11.44 -18.01 -7.60
CA TYR A 136 -12.74 -18.61 -7.39
C TYR A 136 -12.90 -19.83 -8.29
N LYS A 137 -13.10 -21.02 -7.68
CA LYS A 137 -13.07 -22.30 -8.37
C LYS A 137 -14.34 -22.65 -9.18
N LYS A 138 -15.41 -21.85 -9.02
CA LYS A 138 -16.67 -22.10 -9.78
C LYS A 138 -16.65 -21.39 -11.12
N ASN A 139 -17.10 -22.08 -12.14
CA ASN A 139 -17.21 -21.52 -13.49
C ASN A 139 -18.49 -20.69 -13.64
N TYR A 140 -18.32 -19.47 -14.15
CA TYR A 140 -19.38 -18.56 -14.57
C TYR A 140 -18.95 -17.90 -15.88
N LYS A 141 -19.93 -17.45 -16.68
CA LYS A 141 -19.62 -16.73 -17.93
C LYS A 141 -18.82 -15.46 -17.64
N ARG A 142 -19.16 -14.77 -16.57
CA ARG A 142 -18.46 -13.56 -16.09
C ARG A 142 -18.64 -13.39 -14.60
N ILE A 143 -17.60 -12.88 -13.94
CA ILE A 143 -17.62 -12.50 -12.53
C ILE A 143 -17.07 -11.10 -12.42
N ILE A 144 -17.82 -10.19 -11.78
CA ILE A 144 -17.39 -8.81 -11.53
C ILE A 144 -17.25 -8.60 -10.02
N ILE A 145 -16.15 -8.04 -9.60
CA ILE A 145 -15.91 -7.63 -8.21
C ILE A 145 -16.64 -6.32 -7.97
N LYS A 146 -17.40 -6.23 -6.87
CA LYS A 146 -18.14 -5.05 -6.46
C LYS A 146 -17.59 -4.40 -5.22
N LYS A 147 -17.27 -5.22 -4.21
CA LYS A 147 -16.69 -4.73 -2.95
C LYS A 147 -15.64 -5.70 -2.45
N ILE A 148 -14.71 -5.18 -1.69
CA ILE A 148 -13.65 -5.94 -1.04
C ILE A 148 -13.73 -5.65 0.46
N PHE A 149 -13.56 -6.68 1.27
CA PHE A 149 -13.62 -6.60 2.71
C PHE A 149 -12.31 -7.13 3.29
N ILE A 150 -11.60 -6.31 4.05
CA ILE A 150 -10.33 -6.64 4.70
C ILE A 150 -10.52 -6.49 6.21
N PRO A 151 -10.59 -7.60 6.95
CA PRO A 151 -10.73 -7.55 8.40
C PRO A 151 -9.42 -7.14 9.05
N ILE A 152 -9.52 -6.19 9.99
CA ILE A 152 -8.42 -5.63 10.76
C ILE A 152 -8.64 -5.82 12.26
N ASP A 153 -7.59 -5.58 13.03
CA ASP A 153 -7.63 -5.45 14.47
C ASP A 153 -6.83 -4.22 14.92
N LYS A 154 -7.30 -3.56 15.98
CA LYS A 154 -6.73 -2.33 16.51
C LYS A 154 -6.06 -2.54 17.88
N MET A 155 -5.97 -3.80 18.29
CA MET A 155 -5.34 -4.19 19.52
C MET A 155 -3.81 -4.22 19.35
N HIS A 156 -3.13 -3.60 20.28
CA HIS A 156 -1.69 -3.62 20.40
C HIS A 156 -1.25 -4.63 21.45
N LEU A 157 -0.42 -5.60 21.06
CA LEU A 157 0.11 -6.63 21.94
C LEU A 157 1.55 -6.31 22.30
N ARG A 158 1.83 -6.17 23.59
CA ARG A 158 3.21 -6.05 24.12
C ARG A 158 3.51 -7.21 25.05
N SER A 159 4.71 -7.75 24.95
CA SER A 159 5.22 -8.70 25.96
C SER A 159 6.06 -7.94 26.99
N LYS A 160 5.69 -8.01 28.27
CA LYS A 160 6.44 -7.44 29.37
C LYS A 160 6.60 -8.48 30.46
N LYS A 161 7.85 -8.88 30.77
CA LYS A 161 8.18 -9.90 31.80
C LYS A 161 7.39 -11.20 31.62
N GLY A 162 7.28 -11.70 30.36
CA GLY A 162 6.56 -12.95 30.04
C GLY A 162 5.02 -12.84 30.03
N LYS A 163 4.45 -11.69 30.37
CA LYS A 163 3.01 -11.44 30.29
C LYS A 163 2.68 -10.68 29.00
N VAL A 164 1.59 -11.09 28.34
CA VAL A 164 1.02 -10.36 27.19
C VAL A 164 0.11 -9.27 27.74
N ILE A 165 0.39 -8.02 27.36
CA ILE A 165 -0.42 -6.85 27.70
C ILE A 165 -1.13 -6.40 26.44
N GLU A 166 -2.46 -6.34 26.52
CA GLU A 166 -3.32 -5.80 25.47
C GLU A 166 -3.58 -4.33 25.71
N SER A 167 -3.54 -3.52 24.68
CA SER A 167 -3.87 -2.09 24.73
C SER A 167 -4.49 -1.63 23.43
N TYR A 168 -5.24 -0.54 23.47
CA TYR A 168 -5.91 0.08 22.32
C TYR A 168 -5.44 1.54 22.18
N PRO A 169 -4.19 1.78 21.80
CA PRO A 169 -3.66 3.12 21.69
C PRO A 169 -4.32 3.88 20.53
N ASN A 170 -4.37 5.20 20.65
CA ASN A 170 -4.72 6.04 19.52
C ASN A 170 -3.65 5.91 18.45
N PHE A 171 -4.07 5.76 17.21
CA PHE A 171 -3.19 5.71 16.05
C PHE A 171 -3.85 6.39 14.86
N SER A 172 -3.06 6.79 13.90
CA SER A 172 -3.51 7.18 12.58
C SER A 172 -2.50 6.66 11.56
N SER A 173 -2.97 5.86 10.61
CA SER A 173 -2.14 5.23 9.59
C SER A 173 -2.75 5.43 8.21
N ILE A 174 -1.89 5.51 7.20
CA ILE A 174 -2.33 5.64 5.82
C ILE A 174 -1.83 4.46 5.00
N PHE A 175 -2.75 3.86 4.26
CA PHE A 175 -2.53 2.75 3.37
C PHE A 175 -2.94 3.10 1.95
N ARG A 176 -2.34 2.40 1.00
CA ARG A 176 -2.71 2.41 -0.41
C ARG A 176 -3.23 1.05 -0.81
N PHE A 177 -4.44 1.03 -1.34
CA PHE A 177 -5.09 -0.18 -1.80
C PHE A 177 -4.92 -0.36 -3.31
N HIS A 178 -4.70 -1.61 -3.73
CA HIS A 178 -4.54 -2.01 -5.12
C HIS A 178 -5.26 -3.31 -5.45
N ILE A 179 -5.52 -3.50 -6.74
CA ILE A 179 -5.86 -4.80 -7.32
C ILE A 179 -4.89 -5.07 -8.45
N TYR A 180 -4.26 -6.24 -8.46
CA TYR A 180 -3.35 -6.65 -9.53
C TYR A 180 -3.92 -7.85 -10.29
N SER A 181 -3.62 -7.91 -11.59
CA SER A 181 -3.77 -9.14 -12.36
C SER A 181 -2.83 -10.22 -11.83
N ASN A 182 -3.19 -11.47 -12.10
CA ASN A 182 -2.35 -12.60 -11.79
C ASN A 182 -1.71 -13.12 -13.08
N VAL A 183 -0.38 -13.11 -13.13
CA VAL A 183 0.42 -13.76 -14.16
C VAL A 183 1.37 -14.73 -13.46
N ASP A 184 1.33 -15.99 -13.79
CA ASP A 184 2.18 -17.07 -13.25
C ASP A 184 2.22 -17.11 -11.71
N GLY A 185 1.08 -16.82 -11.08
CA GLY A 185 0.95 -16.84 -9.63
C GLY A 185 1.55 -15.63 -8.91
N LYS A 186 1.91 -14.57 -9.63
CA LYS A 186 2.49 -13.33 -9.09
C LYS A 186 1.66 -12.11 -9.46
N PRO A 187 1.63 -11.07 -8.57
CA PRO A 187 1.03 -9.78 -8.90
C PRO A 187 1.75 -9.15 -10.09
N ASN A 188 0.99 -8.70 -11.09
CA ASN A 188 1.52 -8.09 -12.31
C ASN A 188 0.92 -6.70 -12.55
N SER A 189 0.05 -6.51 -13.54
CA SER A 189 -0.54 -5.23 -13.91
C SER A 189 -1.62 -4.81 -12.93
N ARG A 190 -1.77 -3.51 -12.72
CA ARG A 190 -2.83 -2.95 -11.87
C ARG A 190 -4.14 -2.89 -12.63
N LEU A 191 -5.23 -3.17 -11.88
CA LEU A 191 -6.58 -3.19 -12.43
C LEU A 191 -7.42 -1.97 -12.01
N LEU A 192 -6.92 -1.14 -11.11
CA LEU A 192 -7.51 0.15 -10.74
C LEU A 192 -6.78 1.27 -11.48
N GLU A 193 -7.52 2.18 -12.09
CA GLU A 193 -6.95 3.36 -12.74
C GLU A 193 -6.27 4.29 -11.73
N LYS A 194 -6.90 4.47 -10.57
CA LYS A 194 -6.37 5.29 -9.46
C LYS A 194 -6.24 4.43 -8.20
N PRO A 195 -5.18 4.62 -7.42
CA PRO A 195 -5.07 3.96 -6.13
C PRO A 195 -6.13 4.49 -5.16
N ILE A 196 -6.62 3.64 -4.28
CA ILE A 196 -7.51 4.04 -3.21
C ILE A 196 -6.67 4.24 -1.94
N LEU A 197 -6.67 5.45 -1.41
CA LEU A 197 -6.03 5.76 -0.13
C LEU A 197 -7.01 5.49 1.01
N ILE A 198 -6.53 4.79 2.04
CA ILE A 198 -7.30 4.41 3.21
C ILE A 198 -6.60 4.97 4.43
N ARG A 199 -7.28 5.85 5.17
CA ARG A 199 -6.83 6.30 6.49
C ARG A 199 -7.50 5.43 7.54
N CYS A 200 -6.73 4.90 8.48
CA CYS A 200 -7.21 4.08 9.57
C CYS A 200 -6.84 4.71 10.91
N ASN A 201 -7.78 4.69 11.85
CA ASN A 201 -7.64 5.13 13.22
C ASN A 201 -8.48 4.22 14.15
N GLN A 202 -8.62 4.58 15.42
CA GLN A 202 -9.43 3.82 16.38
C GLN A 202 -10.92 3.73 15.99
N ASP A 203 -11.47 4.74 15.30
CA ASP A 203 -12.88 4.78 14.88
C ASP A 203 -13.15 3.96 13.62
N THR A 204 -12.09 3.57 12.88
CA THR A 204 -12.22 2.75 11.68
C THR A 204 -12.93 1.43 12.00
N PRO A 205 -13.96 1.01 11.25
CA PRO A 205 -14.61 -0.28 11.46
C PRO A 205 -13.61 -1.45 11.40
N ASN A 206 -13.85 -2.52 12.16
CA ASN A 206 -12.99 -3.72 12.19
C ASN A 206 -12.96 -4.49 10.84
N ILE A 207 -13.68 -4.00 9.84
CA ILE A 207 -13.63 -4.46 8.46
C ILE A 207 -13.53 -3.23 7.58
N ILE A 208 -12.43 -3.09 6.87
CA ILE A 208 -12.28 -2.09 5.82
C ILE A 208 -13.11 -2.56 4.63
N GLU A 209 -14.10 -1.78 4.24
CA GLU A 209 -14.92 -2.01 3.05
C GLU A 209 -14.46 -1.07 1.93
N ILE A 210 -14.15 -1.64 0.76
CA ILE A 210 -13.69 -0.91 -0.42
C ILE A 210 -14.65 -1.18 -1.56
N ASP A 211 -15.36 -0.15 -2.01
CA ASP A 211 -16.27 -0.24 -3.15
C ASP A 211 -15.51 0.05 -4.46
N VAL A 212 -15.47 -0.96 -5.33
CA VAL A 212 -14.86 -0.90 -6.67
C VAL A 212 -15.90 -1.14 -7.76
N SER A 213 -17.18 -0.90 -7.46
CA SER A 213 -18.27 -1.19 -8.41
C SER A 213 -18.24 -0.34 -9.66
N LYS A 214 -17.59 0.83 -9.62
CA LYS A 214 -17.42 1.74 -10.77
C LYS A 214 -16.30 1.27 -11.72
N ASP A 215 -15.31 0.54 -11.22
CA ASP A 215 -14.11 0.15 -11.98
C ASP A 215 -14.33 -1.09 -12.87
N VAL A 216 -15.47 -1.76 -12.73
CA VAL A 216 -15.88 -2.94 -13.55
C VAL A 216 -14.81 -4.06 -13.58
N ILE A 217 -14.19 -4.36 -12.47
CA ILE A 217 -13.08 -5.33 -12.38
C ILE A 217 -13.61 -6.75 -12.56
N ASN A 218 -13.10 -7.45 -13.57
CA ASN A 218 -13.37 -8.87 -13.77
C ASN A 218 -12.54 -9.71 -12.79
N LEU A 219 -13.15 -10.82 -12.33
CA LEU A 219 -12.43 -11.87 -11.60
C LEU A 219 -12.26 -13.07 -12.55
N PRO A 220 -11.10 -13.21 -13.21
CA PRO A 220 -10.82 -14.29 -14.12
C PRO A 220 -10.56 -15.62 -13.38
N LYS A 221 -10.43 -16.74 -14.11
CA LYS A 221 -10.17 -18.07 -13.51
C LYS A 221 -8.83 -18.12 -12.77
N GLU A 222 -7.80 -17.47 -13.30
CA GLU A 222 -6.48 -17.32 -12.70
C GLU A 222 -6.50 -16.49 -11.42
N GLY A 223 -7.58 -15.72 -11.18
CA GLY A 223 -7.78 -14.90 -10.00
C GLY A 223 -7.16 -13.51 -10.12
N VAL A 224 -7.34 -12.71 -9.07
CA VAL A 224 -6.73 -11.38 -8.90
C VAL A 224 -6.05 -11.30 -7.55
N PHE A 225 -5.09 -10.39 -7.44
CA PHE A 225 -4.47 -10.03 -6.18
C PHE A 225 -5.15 -8.80 -5.58
N VAL A 226 -5.57 -8.94 -4.33
CA VAL A 226 -6.00 -7.82 -3.47
C VAL A 226 -4.80 -7.41 -2.64
N ALA A 227 -4.38 -6.16 -2.75
CA ALA A 227 -3.15 -5.68 -2.15
C ALA A 227 -3.35 -4.43 -1.29
N ILE A 228 -2.55 -4.32 -0.24
CA ILE A 228 -2.51 -3.19 0.66
C ILE A 228 -1.06 -2.85 1.01
N GLU A 229 -0.68 -1.60 0.76
CA GLU A 229 0.64 -1.03 0.97
C GLU A 229 0.60 -0.07 2.16
N MET A 230 1.52 -0.22 3.10
CA MET A 230 1.69 0.71 4.21
C MET A 230 2.52 1.90 3.77
N ILE A 231 1.91 3.08 3.72
CA ILE A 231 2.54 4.35 3.34
C ILE A 231 3.28 4.94 4.55
N GLY A 232 2.58 5.12 5.68
CA GLY A 232 3.14 5.71 6.89
C GLY A 232 2.12 5.95 7.98
N MET A 233 2.59 6.42 9.13
CA MET A 233 1.77 6.88 10.24
C MET A 233 1.58 8.39 10.15
N LEU A 234 0.48 8.87 10.71
CA LEU A 234 0.15 10.31 10.74
C LEU A 234 0.10 10.77 12.20
N ASP A 235 0.69 11.94 12.46
CA ASP A 235 0.55 12.61 13.75
C ASP A 235 -0.83 13.30 13.85
N VAL A 236 -1.11 13.92 14.99
CA VAL A 236 -2.37 14.65 15.26
C VAL A 236 -2.63 15.80 14.29
N LYS A 237 -1.59 16.31 13.63
CA LYS A 237 -1.68 17.37 12.60
C LYS A 237 -1.80 16.78 11.19
N GLY A 238 -1.86 15.44 11.04
CA GLY A 238 -1.89 14.74 9.76
C GLY A 238 -0.55 14.69 9.03
N LYS A 239 0.55 15.08 9.68
CA LYS A 239 1.90 14.98 9.11
C LYS A 239 2.41 13.56 9.23
N MET A 240 2.97 13.04 8.15
CA MET A 240 3.53 11.69 8.11
C MET A 240 4.82 11.61 8.91
N PHE A 241 4.96 10.57 9.72
CA PHE A 241 6.19 10.24 10.45
C PHE A 241 6.49 8.74 10.33
N LEU A 242 7.73 8.36 10.61
CA LEU A 242 8.17 6.97 10.63
C LEU A 242 8.03 6.41 12.05
N SER A 243 7.58 5.16 12.17
CA SER A 243 7.52 4.47 13.46
C SER A 243 8.93 4.24 14.01
N GLU A 244 9.04 4.15 15.34
CA GLU A 244 10.28 3.73 15.97
C GLU A 244 10.61 2.26 15.63
N LYS A 245 11.90 1.91 15.70
CA LYS A 245 12.37 0.55 15.45
C LYS A 245 11.62 -0.44 16.34
N ASN A 246 10.95 -1.43 15.72
CA ASN A 246 10.21 -2.53 16.36
C ASN A 246 8.83 -2.18 16.94
N GLU A 247 8.27 -1.01 16.69
CA GLU A 247 6.87 -0.77 17.04
C GLU A 247 5.92 -1.56 16.15
N MET A 248 4.84 -2.06 16.76
CA MET A 248 3.72 -2.64 16.03
C MET A 248 2.88 -1.52 15.44
N ILE A 249 2.82 -1.45 14.13
CA ILE A 249 1.98 -0.47 13.44
C ILE A 249 0.54 -0.99 13.40
N LEU A 250 -0.40 -0.14 13.79
CA LEU A 250 -1.82 -0.42 13.73
C LEU A 250 -2.47 0.21 12.49
N PRO A 251 -3.59 -0.37 12.01
CA PRO A 251 -4.18 -1.63 12.46
C PRO A 251 -3.36 -2.83 11.98
N THR A 252 -3.52 -3.95 12.66
CA THR A 252 -3.04 -5.24 12.18
C THR A 252 -4.04 -5.87 11.22
N PHE A 253 -3.56 -6.63 10.25
CA PHE A 253 -4.39 -7.36 9.31
C PHE A 253 -4.63 -8.78 9.82
N LYS A 254 -5.87 -9.25 9.68
CA LYS A 254 -6.25 -10.60 10.12
C LYS A 254 -5.85 -11.63 9.08
N PHE A 255 -5.23 -12.72 9.55
CA PHE A 255 -4.80 -13.86 8.75
C PHE A 255 -5.53 -15.13 9.18
N THR A 256 -5.73 -16.05 8.25
CA THR A 256 -6.39 -17.34 8.48
C THR A 256 -5.70 -18.45 7.71
N ASP A 257 -5.63 -19.62 8.33
CA ASP A 257 -5.19 -20.89 7.72
C ASP A 257 -6.34 -21.68 7.08
N LYS A 258 -7.57 -21.22 7.27
CA LYS A 258 -8.75 -21.97 6.84
C LYS A 258 -8.90 -22.01 5.34
N LYS A 259 -9.01 -23.23 4.83
CA LYS A 259 -9.32 -23.50 3.44
C LYS A 259 -10.84 -23.47 3.22
N LYS A 260 -11.31 -22.76 2.20
CA LYS A 260 -12.69 -22.86 1.71
C LYS A 260 -12.71 -23.65 0.40
N SER A 261 -13.67 -24.57 0.25
CA SER A 261 -13.76 -25.50 -0.88
C SER A 261 -13.77 -24.81 -2.25
N ASN A 262 -14.38 -23.63 -2.34
CA ASN A 262 -14.58 -22.91 -3.59
C ASN A 262 -13.62 -21.73 -3.82
N ILE A 263 -12.64 -21.51 -2.92
CA ILE A 263 -11.64 -20.45 -3.04
C ILE A 263 -10.26 -21.03 -2.78
N SER A 264 -9.28 -20.49 -3.50
CA SER A 264 -7.86 -20.68 -3.19
C SER A 264 -7.24 -19.30 -2.99
N SER A 265 -6.41 -19.17 -1.95
CA SER A 265 -5.70 -17.93 -1.63
C SER A 265 -4.25 -18.19 -1.32
N THR A 266 -3.39 -17.24 -1.67
CA THR A 266 -1.96 -17.22 -1.36
C THR A 266 -1.54 -15.77 -1.16
N THR A 267 -0.84 -15.50 -0.05
CA THR A 267 -0.39 -14.15 0.28
C THR A 267 1.09 -13.97 -0.02
N TYR A 268 1.41 -12.84 -0.61
CA TYR A 268 2.77 -12.40 -0.91
C TYR A 268 3.05 -11.08 -0.18
N ILE A 269 4.33 -10.84 0.08
CA ILE A 269 4.83 -9.61 0.65
C ILE A 269 5.98 -9.07 -0.20
N LYS A 270 6.08 -7.77 -0.34
CA LYS A 270 7.27 -7.09 -0.87
C LYS A 270 7.63 -5.88 -0.04
N THR A 271 8.90 -5.50 -0.08
CA THR A 271 9.38 -4.19 0.38
C THR A 271 9.49 -3.28 -0.84
N VAL A 272 8.80 -2.14 -0.82
CA VAL A 272 8.63 -1.24 -1.97
C VAL A 272 9.97 -0.74 -2.51
N PHE A 273 10.93 -0.46 -1.62
CA PHE A 273 12.26 0.03 -2.00
C PHE A 273 13.33 -1.07 -2.15
N ASN A 274 12.93 -2.35 -2.21
CA ASN A 274 13.85 -3.49 -2.38
C ASN A 274 13.63 -4.20 -3.72
N GLY A 275 13.67 -3.45 -4.83
CA GLY A 275 13.58 -4.01 -6.18
C GLY A 275 12.23 -4.65 -6.52
N ASN A 276 11.16 -4.32 -5.80
CA ASN A 276 9.78 -4.77 -6.03
C ASN A 276 9.59 -6.31 -6.15
N LYS A 277 10.47 -7.12 -5.53
CA LYS A 277 10.37 -8.58 -5.59
C LYS A 277 9.32 -9.09 -4.61
N TRP A 278 8.29 -9.73 -5.14
CA TRP A 278 7.30 -10.44 -4.37
C TRP A 278 7.87 -11.74 -3.81
N LYS A 279 7.70 -11.96 -2.51
CA LYS A 279 8.01 -13.20 -1.81
C LYS A 279 6.72 -13.78 -1.23
N ASN A 280 6.52 -15.08 -1.35
CA ASN A 280 5.43 -15.74 -0.67
C ASN A 280 5.63 -15.60 0.85
N THR A 281 4.55 -15.35 1.61
CA THR A 281 4.64 -15.27 3.08
C THR A 281 5.19 -16.55 3.71
N LYS A 282 5.04 -17.70 3.05
CA LYS A 282 5.69 -18.97 3.43
C LYS A 282 7.23 -18.88 3.42
N GLU A 283 7.79 -18.25 2.39
CA GLU A 283 9.23 -18.07 2.23
C GLU A 283 9.76 -16.96 3.14
N TYR A 284 8.95 -15.92 3.37
CA TYR A 284 9.29 -14.81 4.25
C TYR A 284 9.41 -15.24 5.72
N ASN A 285 8.52 -16.14 6.15
CA ASN A 285 8.47 -16.66 7.50
C ASN A 285 9.30 -17.96 7.72
N GLY A 286 10.23 -18.27 6.85
CA GLY A 286 10.93 -19.55 6.73
C GLY A 286 11.47 -20.23 8.00
N LYS A 287 11.50 -19.53 9.14
CA LYS A 287 11.84 -20.08 10.47
C LYS A 287 10.61 -20.54 11.28
N VAL A 288 9.38 -20.19 10.85
CA VAL A 288 8.15 -20.40 11.63
C VAL A 288 7.17 -21.24 10.79
N LYS A 289 7.43 -22.55 10.72
CA LYS A 289 6.68 -23.51 9.87
C LYS A 289 5.14 -23.41 10.01
N HIS A 290 4.62 -23.18 11.22
CA HIS A 290 3.18 -23.09 11.45
C HIS A 290 2.52 -21.84 10.84
N LEU A 291 3.28 -20.76 10.54
CA LEU A 291 2.75 -19.56 9.88
C LEU A 291 2.66 -19.66 8.36
N SER A 292 3.25 -20.72 7.79
CA SER A 292 3.31 -20.91 6.33
C SER A 292 1.96 -21.18 5.67
N SER A 293 0.95 -21.61 6.42
CA SER A 293 -0.40 -21.89 5.92
C SER A 293 -1.35 -20.69 5.96
N TYR A 294 -0.96 -19.61 6.65
CA TYR A 294 -1.81 -18.45 6.85
C TYR A 294 -1.79 -17.49 5.67
N ASN A 295 -2.96 -16.99 5.32
CA ASN A 295 -3.14 -15.99 4.28
C ASN A 295 -3.98 -14.84 4.84
N MET A 296 -3.75 -13.62 4.33
CA MET A 296 -4.56 -12.46 4.72
C MET A 296 -6.04 -12.76 4.42
N ALA A 297 -6.87 -12.53 5.41
CA ALA A 297 -8.30 -12.81 5.32
C ALA A 297 -8.98 -11.72 4.48
N VAL A 298 -9.30 -12.05 3.23
CA VAL A 298 -9.99 -11.16 2.29
C VAL A 298 -11.29 -11.79 1.86
N SER A 299 -12.35 -10.98 1.76
CA SER A 299 -13.63 -11.37 1.15
C SER A 299 -13.98 -10.43 0.00
N LEU A 300 -14.70 -10.95 -0.98
CA LEU A 300 -15.18 -10.19 -2.14
C LEU A 300 -16.69 -10.31 -2.25
N LEU A 301 -17.39 -9.19 -2.42
CA LEU A 301 -18.74 -9.18 -2.97
C LEU A 301 -18.61 -9.21 -4.48
N ILE A 302 -19.09 -10.29 -5.10
CA ILE A 302 -19.04 -10.47 -6.54
C ILE A 302 -20.45 -10.50 -7.14
N LYS A 303 -20.54 -10.07 -8.39
CA LYS A 303 -21.71 -10.25 -9.25
C LYS A 303 -21.38 -11.32 -10.29
N VAL A 304 -22.12 -12.42 -10.30
CA VAL A 304 -21.89 -13.56 -11.21
C VAL A 304 -22.98 -13.62 -12.27
N TYR A 305 -22.57 -13.87 -13.52
CA TYR A 305 -23.44 -14.05 -14.67
C TYR A 305 -23.37 -15.51 -15.11
N LYS A 306 -24.51 -16.18 -15.18
CA LYS A 306 -24.58 -17.56 -15.67
C LYS A 306 -24.41 -17.59 -17.20
N SER A 307 -23.79 -18.65 -17.74
CA SER A 307 -23.97 -18.99 -19.13
C SER A 307 -25.45 -19.30 -19.36
N LYS A 308 -26.06 -18.78 -20.45
CA LYS A 308 -27.29 -19.39 -20.91
C LYS A 308 -26.95 -20.83 -21.28
N VAL A 309 -27.48 -21.79 -20.55
CA VAL A 309 -27.53 -23.16 -21.03
C VAL A 309 -28.48 -23.07 -22.22
N ARG A 310 -27.96 -23.22 -23.43
CA ARG A 310 -28.75 -23.54 -24.61
C ARG A 310 -29.11 -25.00 -24.54
#